data_3c3ebf528a16b53fe29220c4a6dee644
#
_entry.id   3c3ebf528a16b53fe29220c4a6dee644
#
_cell.length_a   1.000
_cell.length_b   1.000
_cell.length_c   1.000
_cell.angle_alpha   90.00
_cell.angle_beta   90.00
_cell.angle_gamma   90.00
#
_symmetry.space_group_name_H-M   'P 1'
#
loop_
_entity.id
_entity.type
_entity.pdbx_description
1 polymer ?
#
loop_
_entity_poly.entity_id
_entity_poly.type
_entity_poly.pdbx_seq_one_letter_code
_entity_poly.pdbx_strand_id
1 'polypeptide(L)' 'MAKVITTQNFEEEVLKSEKPFLLDFWATWCGPCMRQGPIVEELGEEGYAVGKLDVDQNMELAQQFRVMSIP' A
#
# COMPACT_ATOMS: atom_id res chain seq x y z
N MET A 1 5.36 -10.33 5.12
CA MET A 1 5.11 -9.00 5.70
C MET A 1 4.93 -7.98 4.58
N ALA A 2 3.99 -7.05 4.76
CA ALA A 2 3.76 -6.01 3.75
C ALA A 2 4.84 -4.94 3.87
N LYS A 3 5.35 -4.47 2.73
CA LYS A 3 6.34 -3.40 2.71
C LYS A 3 5.68 -2.05 2.93
N VAL A 4 6.39 -1.15 3.60
CA VAL A 4 5.94 0.23 3.72
C VAL A 4 6.34 0.96 2.44
N ILE A 5 5.36 1.41 1.67
CA ILE A 5 5.61 2.08 0.40
C ILE A 5 5.44 3.58 0.59
N THR A 6 6.40 4.33 0.10
CA THR A 6 6.43 5.78 0.19
C THR A 6 6.71 6.38 -1.17
N THR A 7 6.60 7.71 -1.26
CA THR A 7 6.99 8.42 -2.48
C THR A 7 8.43 8.12 -2.85
N GLN A 8 9.30 7.93 -1.85
CA GLN A 8 10.72 7.73 -2.08
C GLN A 8 11.06 6.34 -2.62
N ASN A 9 10.32 5.31 -2.20
CA ASN A 9 10.66 3.94 -2.61
C ASN A 9 9.71 3.32 -3.63
N PHE A 10 8.69 4.07 -4.05
CA PHE A 10 7.65 3.54 -4.93
C PHE A 10 8.22 2.97 -6.23
N GLU A 11 9.08 3.72 -6.88
CA GLU A 11 9.64 3.28 -8.16
C GLU A 11 10.41 1.96 -7.99
N GLU A 12 11.26 1.93 -6.98
CA GLU A 12 12.13 0.77 -6.75
C GLU A 12 11.34 -0.46 -6.35
N GLU A 13 10.36 -0.29 -5.46
CA GLU A 13 9.68 -1.43 -4.87
C GLU A 13 8.45 -1.88 -5.67
N VAL A 14 7.76 -0.95 -6.33
CA VAL A 14 6.52 -1.26 -7.02
C VAL A 14 6.71 -1.31 -8.53
N LEU A 15 7.22 -0.23 -9.13
CA LEU A 15 7.34 -0.16 -10.58
C LEU A 15 8.35 -1.17 -11.13
N LYS A 16 9.40 -1.45 -10.39
CA LYS A 16 10.43 -2.40 -10.81
C LYS A 16 10.15 -3.83 -10.36
N SER A 17 9.00 -4.07 -9.76
CA SER A 17 8.63 -5.40 -9.32
C SER A 17 8.44 -6.31 -10.55
N GLU A 18 9.01 -7.51 -10.48
CA GLU A 18 8.85 -8.50 -11.56
C GLU A 18 7.52 -9.23 -11.46
N LYS A 19 6.81 -9.08 -10.35
CA LYS A 19 5.53 -9.71 -10.09
C LYS A 19 4.46 -8.63 -9.97
N PRO A 20 3.19 -8.98 -10.22
CA PRO A 20 2.11 -8.05 -9.89
C PRO A 20 2.21 -7.65 -8.42
N PHE A 21 2.03 -6.36 -8.14
CA PHE A 21 2.19 -5.81 -6.80
C PHE A 21 0.85 -5.32 -6.28
N LEU A 22 0.44 -5.83 -5.12
CA LEU A 22 -0.78 -5.38 -4.45
C LEU A 22 -0.43 -4.22 -3.53
N LEU A 23 -0.96 -3.05 -3.82
CA LEU A 23 -0.69 -1.85 -3.05
C LEU A 23 -1.94 -1.42 -2.28
N ASP A 24 -1.85 -1.45 -0.96
CA ASP A 24 -2.95 -1.11 -0.06
C ASP A 24 -2.86 0.37 0.33
N PHE A 25 -3.80 1.18 -0.14
CA PHE A 25 -3.89 2.59 0.25
C PHE A 25 -4.70 2.68 1.54
N TRP A 26 -4.12 3.25 2.58
CA TRP A 26 -4.74 3.29 3.90
C TRP A 26 -4.49 4.61 4.59
N ALA A 27 -5.19 4.84 5.71
CA ALA A 27 -4.98 6.01 6.55
C ALA A 27 -5.29 5.65 7.99
N THR A 28 -4.69 6.38 8.92
CA THR A 28 -4.85 6.08 10.35
C THR A 28 -6.28 6.28 10.83
N TRP A 29 -7.04 7.18 10.16
CA TRP A 29 -8.41 7.49 10.54
C TRP A 29 -9.44 6.55 9.88
N CYS A 30 -8.99 5.62 9.08
CA CYS A 30 -9.88 4.75 8.31
C CYS A 30 -10.09 3.42 9.05
N GLY A 31 -11.28 3.25 9.65
CA GLY A 31 -11.60 2.04 10.38
C GLY A 31 -11.52 0.77 9.55
N PRO A 32 -12.17 0.73 8.37
CA PRO A 32 -12.07 -0.46 7.50
C PRO A 32 -10.64 -0.79 7.09
N CYS A 33 -9.78 0.23 6.94
CA CYS A 33 -8.37 0.00 6.63
C CYS A 33 -7.69 -0.78 7.74
N MET A 34 -8.05 -0.49 9.00
CA MET A 34 -7.47 -1.18 10.14
C MET A 34 -7.84 -2.65 10.14
N ARG A 35 -9.04 -2.98 9.68
CA ARG A 35 -9.48 -4.37 9.59
C ARG A 35 -8.82 -5.09 8.42
N GLN A 36 -8.54 -4.38 7.33
CA GLN A 36 -7.89 -4.96 6.15
C GLN A 36 -6.39 -5.15 6.36
N GLY A 37 -5.78 -4.34 7.22
CA GLY A 37 -4.34 -4.38 7.44
C GLY A 37 -3.80 -5.77 7.75
N PRO A 38 -4.36 -6.50 8.73
CA PRO A 38 -3.86 -7.85 9.04
C PRO A 38 -3.95 -8.80 7.86
N ILE A 39 -4.97 -8.65 7.00
CA ILE A 39 -5.11 -9.49 5.81
C ILE A 39 -3.97 -9.23 4.83
N VAL A 40 -3.64 -7.96 4.64
CA VAL A 40 -2.55 -7.57 3.74
C VAL A 40 -1.21 -8.07 4.28
N GLU A 41 -1.00 -7.98 5.61
CA GLU A 41 0.21 -8.51 6.23
C GLU A 41 0.32 -10.01 6.03
N GLU A 42 -0.78 -10.72 6.16
CA GLU A 42 -0.80 -12.16 5.99
C GLU A 42 -0.42 -12.55 4.56
N LEU A 43 -0.92 -11.80 3.57
CA LEU A 43 -0.55 -12.04 2.18
C LEU A 43 0.96 -11.87 1.98
N GLY A 44 1.54 -10.87 2.63
CA GLY A 44 2.98 -10.65 2.57
C GLY A 44 3.75 -11.82 3.15
N GLU A 45 3.26 -12.37 4.27
CA GLU A 45 3.91 -13.51 4.90
C GLU A 45 3.80 -14.76 4.05
N GLU A 46 2.76 -14.86 3.22
CA GLU A 46 2.60 -15.98 2.30
C GLU A 46 3.47 -15.85 1.06
N GLY A 47 4.20 -14.75 0.93
CA GLY A 47 5.15 -14.57 -0.17
C GLY A 47 4.65 -13.72 -1.31
N TYR A 48 3.45 -13.16 -1.23
CA TYR A 48 2.95 -12.26 -2.27
C TYR A 48 3.63 -10.92 -2.18
N ALA A 49 3.79 -10.26 -3.34
CA ALA A 49 4.36 -8.92 -3.40
C ALA A 49 3.29 -7.91 -3.00
N VAL A 50 3.34 -7.45 -1.76
CA VAL A 50 2.34 -6.53 -1.23
C VAL A 50 3.01 -5.40 -0.47
N GLY A 51 2.37 -4.24 -0.45
CA GLY A 51 2.84 -3.10 0.30
C GLY A 51 1.69 -2.23 0.77
N LYS A 52 1.97 -1.35 1.70
CA LYS A 52 1.00 -0.44 2.30
C LYS A 52 1.48 0.99 2.11
N LEU A 53 0.57 1.86 1.69
CA LEU A 53 0.86 3.27 1.43
C LEU A 53 -0.12 4.14 2.21
N ASP A 54 0.42 4.90 3.17
CA ASP A 54 -0.37 5.85 3.95
C ASP A 54 -0.66 7.07 3.08
N VAL A 55 -1.93 7.31 2.76
CA VAL A 55 -2.30 8.37 1.82
C VAL A 55 -2.03 9.76 2.39
N ASP A 56 -2.05 9.92 3.71
CA ASP A 56 -1.80 11.23 4.32
C ASP A 56 -0.31 11.58 4.30
N GLN A 57 0.55 10.57 4.36
CA GLN A 57 1.99 10.77 4.32
C GLN A 57 2.54 10.79 2.90
N ASN A 58 1.75 10.37 1.92
CA ASN A 58 2.18 10.25 0.52
C ASN A 58 1.09 10.74 -0.41
N MET A 59 0.62 11.97 -0.17
CA MET A 59 -0.53 12.53 -0.87
C MET A 59 -0.32 12.64 -2.37
N GLU A 60 0.90 12.91 -2.78
CA GLU A 60 1.21 13.06 -4.21
C GLU A 60 0.94 11.77 -4.96
N LEU A 61 1.41 10.65 -4.41
CA LEU A 61 1.17 9.35 -5.03
C LEU A 61 -0.32 9.00 -5.03
N ALA A 62 -0.99 9.26 -3.91
CA ALA A 62 -2.42 8.98 -3.84
C ALA A 62 -3.18 9.75 -4.91
N GLN A 63 -2.79 11.01 -5.17
CA GLN A 63 -3.40 11.80 -6.21
C GLN A 63 -3.10 11.25 -7.60
N GLN A 64 -1.89 10.77 -7.83
CA GLN A 64 -1.54 10.19 -9.11
C GLN A 64 -2.40 8.96 -9.44
N PHE A 65 -2.74 8.19 -8.44
CA PHE A 65 -3.63 7.04 -8.62
C PHE A 65 -5.10 7.41 -8.50
N ARG A 66 -5.40 8.71 -8.33
CA ARG A 66 -6.76 9.21 -8.22
C ARG A 66 -7.56 8.51 -7.14
N VAL A 67 -6.91 8.29 -5.99
CA VAL A 67 -7.55 7.65 -4.86
C VAL A 67 -8.55 8.63 -4.24
N MET A 68 -9.84 8.28 -4.31
CA MET A 68 -10.91 9.12 -3.80
C MET A 68 -11.60 8.52 -2.59
N SER A 69 -11.37 7.25 -2.32
CA SER A 69 -11.91 6.56 -1.15
C SER A 69 -10.98 5.42 -0.79
N ILE A 70 -10.98 5.05 0.51
CA ILE A 70 -10.15 3.98 1.03
C ILE A 70 -10.97 3.09 1.95
N PRO A 71 -10.65 1.86 2.13
CA PRO A 71 -9.49 1.18 1.54
C PRO A 71 -9.56 1.00 0.06
#